data_f480ac024f8d16514942fe33aa37dc00
#
_entry.id   f480ac024f8d16514942fe33aa37dc00
#
_cell.length_a   1.000
_cell.length_b   1.000
_cell.length_c   1.000
_cell.angle_alpha   90.00
_cell.angle_beta   90.00
_cell.angle_gamma   90.00
#
_symmetry.space_group_name_H-M   'P 1'
#
loop_
_entity.id
_entity.type
_entity.pdbx_description
1 polymer ?
#
loop_
_entity_poly.entity_id
_entity_poly.type
_entity_poly.pdbx_seq_one_letter_code
_entity_poly.pdbx_strand_id
1 'polypeptide(L)'
;MDVLPQMLQEESLMMVWAPMLRILADLMGVEIDEITTTVERRPLERTIEVPGMGTFEAGTLGAFRFEVAARIGDRTPFVVEHVTRIDDECAPEWPRSASPGGEHKIVMSGHPHLEVTVHGTEPGEPGAAGGGNASAANRCVNAIPAVCAAGGGVLGPVDLPPITGAAQLVR
;
A
#
# COMPACT_ATOMS: atom_id res chain seq x y z
N MET A 1 4.42 24.16 -3.74
CA MET A 1 3.69 22.89 -4.05
C MET A 1 3.50 22.61 -5.56
N ASP A 2 4.24 23.31 -6.40
CA ASP A 2 4.02 23.25 -7.86
C ASP A 2 4.60 22.00 -8.53
N VAL A 3 5.54 21.34 -7.87
CA VAL A 3 6.15 20.09 -8.37
C VAL A 3 5.62 18.91 -7.55
N LEU A 4 5.14 17.88 -8.26
CA LEU A 4 4.73 16.63 -7.66
C LEU A 4 5.99 15.87 -7.19
N PRO A 5 6.05 15.38 -5.93
CA PRO A 5 7.13 14.51 -5.49
C PRO A 5 7.30 13.32 -6.43
N GLN A 6 8.54 12.92 -6.68
CA GLN A 6 8.84 11.83 -7.63
C GLN A 6 8.03 10.55 -7.34
N MET A 7 7.88 10.19 -6.07
CA MET A 7 7.11 9.01 -5.66
C MET A 7 5.61 9.08 -5.98
N LEU A 8 5.07 10.27 -6.25
CA LEU A 8 3.67 10.49 -6.60
C LEU A 8 3.48 10.76 -8.10
N GLN A 9 4.53 10.73 -8.90
CA GLN A 9 4.42 10.81 -10.35
C GLN A 9 3.80 9.54 -10.92
N GLU A 10 3.09 9.66 -12.01
CA GLU A 10 2.36 8.56 -12.64
C GLU A 10 3.26 7.35 -12.90
N GLU A 11 4.44 7.56 -13.45
CA GLU A 11 5.40 6.50 -13.75
C GLU A 11 5.81 5.72 -12.50
N SER A 12 6.01 6.43 -11.37
CA SER A 12 6.37 5.81 -10.11
C SER A 12 5.21 5.01 -9.52
N LEU A 13 3.99 5.55 -9.56
CA LEU A 13 2.79 4.84 -9.10
C LEU A 13 2.52 3.60 -9.94
N MET A 14 2.65 3.73 -11.28
CA MET A 14 2.49 2.60 -12.20
C MET A 14 3.54 1.51 -11.95
N MET A 15 4.80 1.89 -11.74
CA MET A 15 5.88 0.94 -11.49
C MET A 15 5.68 0.16 -10.18
N VAL A 16 5.20 0.83 -9.14
CA VAL A 16 5.07 0.23 -7.79
C VAL A 16 3.77 -0.56 -7.64
N TRP A 17 2.65 -0.02 -8.10
CA TRP A 17 1.32 -0.55 -7.75
C TRP A 17 0.64 -1.35 -8.86
N ALA A 18 0.90 -1.04 -10.14
CA ALA A 18 0.28 -1.76 -11.25
C ALA A 18 0.62 -3.27 -11.27
N PRO A 19 1.82 -3.73 -10.87
CA PRO A 19 2.11 -5.17 -10.80
C PRO A 19 1.15 -5.95 -9.90
N MET A 20 0.71 -5.38 -8.78
CA MET A 20 -0.25 -6.02 -7.89
C MET A 20 -1.62 -6.21 -8.57
N LEU A 21 -2.09 -5.20 -9.30
CA LEU A 21 -3.36 -5.29 -10.03
C LEU A 21 -3.29 -6.35 -11.13
N ARG A 22 -2.15 -6.45 -11.84
CA ARG A 22 -1.93 -7.48 -12.86
C ARG A 22 -1.92 -8.89 -12.26
N ILE A 23 -1.25 -9.08 -11.10
CA ILE A 23 -1.27 -10.38 -10.40
C ILE A 23 -2.70 -10.77 -10.02
N LEU A 24 -3.51 -9.83 -9.52
CA LEU A 24 -4.91 -10.11 -9.20
C LEU A 24 -5.72 -10.49 -10.45
N ALA A 25 -5.53 -9.78 -11.56
CA ALA A 25 -6.18 -10.08 -12.82
C ALA A 25 -5.80 -11.47 -13.35
N ASP A 26 -4.50 -11.79 -13.34
CA ASP A 26 -3.98 -13.10 -13.76
C ASP A 26 -4.58 -14.23 -12.92
N LEU A 27 -4.62 -14.08 -11.59
CA LEU A 27 -5.21 -15.06 -10.69
C LEU A 27 -6.72 -15.25 -10.91
N MET A 28 -7.41 -14.20 -11.36
CA MET A 28 -8.84 -14.25 -11.67
C MET A 28 -9.14 -14.62 -13.13
N GLY A 29 -8.10 -14.78 -13.95
CA GLY A 29 -8.25 -15.14 -15.38
C GLY A 29 -8.92 -14.04 -16.20
N VAL A 30 -8.66 -12.77 -15.89
CA VAL A 30 -9.20 -11.61 -16.60
C VAL A 30 -8.09 -10.72 -17.15
N GLU A 31 -8.38 -10.03 -18.26
CA GLU A 31 -7.45 -9.08 -18.86
C GLU A 31 -7.79 -7.64 -18.46
N ILE A 32 -6.77 -6.86 -18.14
CA ILE A 32 -6.91 -5.43 -17.83
C ILE A 32 -6.82 -4.65 -19.12
N ASP A 33 -7.84 -3.83 -19.40
CA ASP A 33 -7.82 -2.93 -20.56
C ASP A 33 -6.94 -1.70 -20.34
N GLU A 34 -6.98 -1.14 -19.13
CA GLU A 34 -6.27 0.08 -18.80
C GLU A 34 -6.00 0.18 -17.30
N ILE A 35 -4.85 0.74 -16.93
CA ILE A 35 -4.56 1.14 -15.56
C ILE A 35 -4.40 2.65 -15.53
N THR A 36 -5.11 3.30 -14.63
CA THR A 36 -5.10 4.76 -14.44
C THR A 36 -4.61 5.12 -13.05
N THR A 37 -4.08 6.33 -12.91
CA THR A 37 -3.66 6.88 -11.61
C THR A 37 -4.32 8.22 -11.36
N THR A 38 -4.64 8.51 -10.12
CA THR A 38 -5.06 9.84 -9.67
C THR A 38 -4.27 10.23 -8.43
N VAL A 39 -3.97 11.51 -8.28
CA VAL A 39 -3.26 12.04 -7.11
C VAL A 39 -3.93 13.32 -6.63
N GLU A 40 -4.27 13.34 -5.37
CA GLU A 40 -4.75 14.52 -4.67
C GLU A 40 -3.76 14.94 -3.59
N ARG A 41 -3.69 16.25 -3.32
CA ARG A 41 -2.79 16.83 -2.30
C ARG A 41 -3.52 17.88 -1.50
N ARG A 42 -3.18 17.99 -0.22
CA ARG A 42 -3.66 19.05 0.66
C ARG A 42 -2.48 19.70 1.35
N PRO A 43 -2.37 21.03 1.33
CA PRO A 43 -1.39 21.75 2.13
C PRO A 43 -1.80 21.76 3.59
N LEU A 44 -0.84 21.89 4.48
CA LEU A 44 -1.10 22.25 5.87
C LEU A 44 -1.67 23.65 5.96
N GLU A 45 -2.75 23.84 6.70
CA GLU A 45 -3.35 25.14 6.97
C GLU A 45 -2.58 25.92 8.05
N ARG A 46 -1.85 25.21 8.91
CA ARG A 46 -1.06 25.76 10.01
C ARG A 46 0.27 25.04 10.14
N THR A 47 1.26 25.74 10.69
CA THR A 47 2.52 25.10 11.10
C THR A 47 2.24 24.15 12.25
N ILE A 48 2.78 22.94 12.18
CA ILE A 48 2.66 21.91 13.20
C ILE A 48 4.02 21.36 13.58
N GLU A 49 4.14 20.92 14.82
CA GLU A 49 5.32 20.20 15.29
C GLU A 49 4.93 18.73 15.54
N VAL A 50 5.65 17.81 14.90
CA VAL A 50 5.42 16.37 15.02
C VAL A 50 6.56 15.76 15.82
N PRO A 51 6.30 15.18 16.99
CA PRO A 51 7.33 14.56 17.82
C PRO A 51 8.16 13.53 17.04
N GLY A 52 9.49 13.70 17.05
CA GLY A 52 10.43 12.83 16.36
C GLY A 52 10.60 13.09 14.86
N MET A 53 9.79 13.98 14.27
CA MET A 53 9.89 14.35 12.85
C MET A 53 10.23 15.84 12.63
N GLY A 54 9.95 16.71 13.60
CA GLY A 54 10.23 18.14 13.52
C GLY A 54 9.05 19.01 13.13
N THR A 55 9.34 20.22 12.68
CA THR A 55 8.34 21.25 12.35
C THR A 55 7.99 21.19 10.87
N PHE A 56 6.71 21.21 10.57
CA PHE A 56 6.14 21.27 9.23
C PHE A 56 5.41 22.60 9.06
N GLU A 57 5.90 23.44 8.16
CA GLU A 57 5.37 24.79 7.95
C GLU A 57 4.04 24.79 7.23
N ALA A 58 3.15 25.75 7.57
CA ALA A 58 1.94 25.99 6.82
C ALA A 58 2.22 26.16 5.32
N GLY A 59 1.34 25.65 4.48
CA GLY A 59 1.49 25.67 3.02
C GLY A 59 2.37 24.54 2.45
N THR A 60 3.07 23.76 3.29
CA THR A 60 3.75 22.55 2.84
C THR A 60 2.77 21.39 2.67
N LEU A 61 3.22 20.30 2.07
CA LEU A 61 2.39 19.11 1.84
C LEU A 61 1.98 18.48 3.19
N GLY A 62 0.70 18.56 3.53
CA GLY A 62 0.14 18.03 4.77
C GLY A 62 -0.50 16.66 4.61
N ALA A 63 -1.08 16.41 3.43
CA ALA A 63 -1.66 15.12 3.09
C ALA A 63 -1.63 14.88 1.58
N PHE A 64 -1.59 13.60 1.20
CA PHE A 64 -1.82 13.18 -0.17
C PHE A 64 -2.66 11.90 -0.19
N ARG A 65 -3.40 11.74 -1.27
CA ARG A 65 -4.16 10.55 -1.61
C ARG A 65 -3.84 10.19 -3.06
N PHE A 66 -3.67 8.93 -3.34
CA PHE A 66 -3.65 8.46 -4.72
C PHE A 66 -4.50 7.21 -4.88
N GLU A 67 -4.97 7.00 -6.10
CA GLU A 67 -5.56 5.75 -6.52
C GLU A 67 -4.82 5.21 -7.74
N VAL A 68 -4.65 3.89 -7.79
CA VAL A 68 -4.23 3.16 -8.98
C VAL A 68 -5.33 2.15 -9.26
N ALA A 69 -5.96 2.27 -10.41
CA ALA A 69 -7.19 1.57 -10.72
C ALA A 69 -7.10 0.82 -12.05
N ALA A 70 -7.56 -0.43 -12.08
CA ALA A 70 -7.61 -1.23 -13.29
C ALA A 70 -9.03 -1.30 -13.83
N ARG A 71 -9.20 -0.91 -15.11
CA ARG A 71 -10.44 -1.01 -15.85
C ARG A 71 -10.51 -2.31 -16.64
N ILE A 72 -11.68 -2.95 -16.57
CA ILE A 72 -12.03 -4.16 -17.34
C ILE A 72 -13.43 -3.95 -17.89
N GLY A 73 -13.55 -3.77 -19.19
CA GLY A 73 -14.80 -3.37 -19.83
C GLY A 73 -15.27 -2.01 -19.33
N ASP A 74 -16.47 -1.95 -18.82
CA ASP A 74 -17.12 -0.76 -18.26
C ASP A 74 -16.97 -0.65 -16.72
N ARG A 75 -16.17 -1.52 -16.11
CA ARG A 75 -15.98 -1.60 -14.65
C ARG A 75 -14.56 -1.29 -14.25
N THR A 76 -14.40 -0.92 -12.97
CA THR A 76 -13.11 -0.74 -12.31
C THR A 76 -13.06 -1.67 -11.10
N PRO A 77 -12.83 -2.99 -11.33
CA PRO A 77 -12.94 -3.99 -10.26
C PRO A 77 -11.77 -3.97 -9.28
N PHE A 78 -10.61 -3.46 -9.68
CA PHE A 78 -9.43 -3.41 -8.82
C PHE A 78 -8.98 -1.98 -8.63
N VAL A 79 -8.95 -1.55 -7.38
CA VAL A 79 -8.48 -0.21 -6.99
C VAL A 79 -7.54 -0.36 -5.79
N VAL A 80 -6.38 0.28 -5.88
CA VAL A 80 -5.51 0.56 -4.76
C VAL A 80 -5.68 2.00 -4.40
N GLU A 81 -6.13 2.28 -3.20
CA GLU A 81 -6.20 3.61 -2.63
C GLU A 81 -5.19 3.75 -1.50
N HIS A 82 -4.46 4.83 -1.48
CA HIS A 82 -3.51 5.16 -0.43
C HIS A 82 -3.74 6.59 0.07
N VAL A 83 -3.82 6.74 1.38
CA VAL A 83 -3.93 8.04 2.04
C VAL A 83 -2.81 8.17 3.06
N THR A 84 -2.05 9.25 2.97
CA THR A 84 -1.07 9.65 3.98
C THR A 84 -1.35 11.07 4.41
N ARG A 85 -1.31 11.32 5.71
CA ARG A 85 -1.43 12.66 6.30
C ARG A 85 -0.51 12.80 7.49
N ILE A 86 -0.03 14.03 7.68
CA ILE A 86 0.86 14.36 8.81
C ILE A 86 0.07 14.84 10.04
N ASP A 87 -1.17 15.30 9.82
CA ASP A 87 -2.09 15.77 10.84
C ASP A 87 -3.49 15.26 10.47
N ASP A 88 -4.20 14.68 11.42
CA ASP A 88 -5.53 14.11 11.22
C ASP A 88 -6.58 15.14 10.79
N GLU A 89 -6.34 16.42 11.08
CA GLU A 89 -7.19 17.52 10.62
C GLU A 89 -6.90 17.93 9.17
N CYS A 90 -5.77 17.48 8.59
CA CYS A 90 -5.49 17.70 7.19
C CYS A 90 -6.27 16.70 6.33
N ALA A 91 -7.15 17.19 5.48
CA ALA A 91 -8.06 16.40 4.64
C ALA A 91 -9.00 15.47 5.46
N PRO A 92 -9.83 16.04 6.35
CA PRO A 92 -10.70 15.25 7.23
C PRO A 92 -11.76 14.43 6.47
N GLU A 93 -12.06 14.81 5.23
CA GLU A 93 -13.01 14.13 4.34
C GLU A 93 -12.47 12.84 3.71
N TRP A 94 -11.14 12.62 3.71
CA TRP A 94 -10.54 11.41 3.19
C TRP A 94 -10.65 10.25 4.17
N PRO A 95 -10.62 8.99 3.68
CA PRO A 95 -10.67 7.82 4.56
C PRO A 95 -9.64 7.89 5.69
N ARG A 96 -10.06 7.49 6.89
CA ARG A 96 -9.21 7.43 8.08
C ARG A 96 -9.01 5.99 8.53
N SER A 97 -7.80 5.71 9.00
CA SER A 97 -7.52 4.48 9.73
C SER A 97 -8.26 4.49 11.07
N ALA A 98 -8.83 3.35 11.46
CA ALA A 98 -9.34 3.14 12.80
C ALA A 98 -8.21 2.85 13.81
N SER A 99 -7.05 2.45 13.31
CA SER A 99 -5.88 2.09 14.13
C SER A 99 -4.88 3.25 14.18
N PRO A 100 -4.28 3.55 15.34
CA PRO A 100 -3.22 4.54 15.43
C PRO A 100 -2.04 4.22 14.48
N GLY A 101 -1.59 5.23 13.74
CA GLY A 101 -0.45 5.10 12.83
C GLY A 101 -0.75 4.48 11.47
N GLY A 102 -1.96 3.98 11.23
CA GLY A 102 -2.39 3.46 9.93
C GLY A 102 -2.78 1.99 9.93
N GLU A 103 -3.38 1.55 8.83
CA GLU A 103 -3.82 0.16 8.61
C GLU A 103 -3.90 -0.14 7.12
N HIS A 104 -3.97 -1.43 6.79
CA HIS A 104 -4.35 -1.89 5.46
C HIS A 104 -5.77 -2.44 5.52
N LYS A 105 -6.65 -1.94 4.66
CA LYS A 105 -8.02 -2.42 4.54
C LYS A 105 -8.23 -3.04 3.15
N ILE A 106 -8.77 -4.25 3.13
CA ILE A 106 -9.16 -4.94 1.91
C ILE A 106 -10.68 -5.06 1.92
N VAL A 107 -11.33 -4.58 0.87
CA VAL A 107 -12.77 -4.69 0.67
C VAL A 107 -13.02 -5.53 -0.58
N MET A 108 -13.74 -6.63 -0.43
CA MET A 108 -14.15 -7.51 -1.51
C MET A 108 -15.66 -7.46 -1.65
N SER A 109 -16.14 -6.70 -2.63
CA SER A 109 -17.57 -6.56 -2.89
C SER A 109 -18.09 -7.75 -3.68
N GLY A 110 -18.99 -8.52 -3.09
CA GLY A 110 -19.53 -9.73 -3.71
C GLY A 110 -20.51 -10.47 -2.80
N HIS A 111 -20.69 -11.74 -3.07
CA HIS A 111 -21.48 -12.63 -2.26
C HIS A 111 -20.62 -13.82 -1.78
N PRO A 112 -20.09 -13.77 -0.53
CA PRO A 112 -20.32 -12.74 0.48
C PRO A 112 -19.52 -11.45 0.21
N HIS A 113 -19.97 -10.35 0.80
CA HIS A 113 -19.15 -9.15 0.98
C HIS A 113 -18.18 -9.39 2.13
N LEU A 114 -16.89 -9.09 1.93
CA LEU A 114 -15.84 -9.30 2.93
C LEU A 114 -15.04 -8.02 3.15
N GLU A 115 -14.76 -7.72 4.40
CA GLU A 115 -13.80 -6.69 4.79
C GLU A 115 -12.72 -7.30 5.68
N VAL A 116 -11.47 -6.99 5.40
CA VAL A 116 -10.32 -7.42 6.19
C VAL A 116 -9.48 -6.19 6.51
N THR A 117 -9.25 -5.96 7.80
CA THR A 117 -8.34 -4.91 8.27
C THR A 117 -7.10 -5.56 8.88
N VAL A 118 -5.93 -5.10 8.45
CA VAL A 118 -4.64 -5.55 8.96
C VAL A 118 -3.91 -4.35 9.55
N HIS A 119 -3.64 -4.45 10.85
CA HIS A 119 -2.83 -3.48 11.59
C HIS A 119 -1.60 -4.18 12.13
N GLY A 120 -0.43 -3.80 11.61
CA GLY A 120 0.86 -4.32 12.06
C GLY A 120 1.55 -3.35 13.00
N THR A 121 2.16 -3.86 14.05
CA THR A 121 3.03 -3.09 14.94
C THR A 121 4.37 -3.80 15.08
N GLU A 122 5.43 -3.03 15.28
CA GLU A 122 6.77 -3.56 15.55
C GLU A 122 7.25 -3.00 16.90
N PRO A 123 7.73 -3.84 17.82
CA PRO A 123 8.27 -3.36 19.09
C PRO A 123 9.40 -2.36 18.90
N GLY A 124 9.29 -1.18 19.52
CA GLY A 124 10.30 -0.12 19.45
C GLY A 124 10.15 0.83 18.26
N GLU A 125 9.24 0.57 17.32
CA GLU A 125 8.92 1.49 16.22
C GLU A 125 7.50 2.04 16.38
N PRO A 126 7.32 3.36 16.45
CA PRO A 126 5.99 3.93 16.60
C PRO A 126 5.18 3.81 15.30
N GLY A 127 3.93 3.48 15.43
CA GLY A 127 2.96 3.46 14.34
C GLY A 127 3.02 2.22 13.46
N ALA A 128 2.11 2.17 12.48
CA ALA A 128 1.97 1.04 11.55
C ALA A 128 3.10 0.94 10.52
N ALA A 129 3.90 1.99 10.34
CA ALA A 129 5.01 1.99 9.38
C ALA A 129 6.05 0.90 9.72
N GLY A 130 6.40 0.75 11.01
CA GLY A 130 7.31 -0.30 11.47
C GLY A 130 6.77 -1.70 11.18
N GLY A 131 5.53 -1.97 11.53
CA GLY A 131 4.87 -3.24 11.23
C GLY A 131 4.75 -3.53 9.74
N GLY A 132 4.51 -2.50 8.91
CA GLY A 132 4.49 -2.61 7.46
C GLY A 132 5.85 -3.00 6.88
N ASN A 133 6.92 -2.32 7.32
CA ASN A 133 8.30 -2.60 6.91
C ASN A 133 8.72 -4.02 7.30
N ALA A 134 8.45 -4.43 8.56
CA ALA A 134 8.74 -5.77 9.03
C ALA A 134 7.98 -6.84 8.24
N SER A 135 6.72 -6.62 7.90
CA SER A 135 5.92 -7.53 7.11
C SER A 135 6.48 -7.69 5.69
N ALA A 136 6.89 -6.59 5.05
CA ALA A 136 7.51 -6.62 3.73
C ALA A 136 8.86 -7.35 3.75
N ALA A 137 9.73 -7.03 4.70
CA ALA A 137 11.02 -7.66 4.87
C ALA A 137 10.88 -9.18 5.14
N ASN A 138 9.98 -9.55 6.05
CA ASN A 138 9.72 -10.96 6.37
C ASN A 138 9.19 -11.74 5.17
N ARG A 139 8.36 -11.13 4.31
CA ARG A 139 7.91 -11.77 3.07
C ARG A 139 9.09 -12.13 2.16
N CYS A 140 10.05 -11.21 1.99
CA CYS A 140 11.25 -11.44 1.20
C CYS A 140 12.15 -12.53 1.82
N VAL A 141 12.44 -12.42 3.12
CA VAL A 141 13.30 -13.37 3.82
C VAL A 141 12.72 -14.79 3.81
N ASN A 142 11.43 -14.91 4.08
CA ASN A 142 10.76 -16.22 4.08
C ASN A 142 10.63 -16.83 2.68
N ALA A 143 10.77 -16.05 1.60
CA ALA A 143 10.76 -16.55 0.23
C ALA A 143 12.10 -17.19 -0.18
N ILE A 144 13.21 -16.89 0.50
CA ILE A 144 14.56 -17.36 0.12
C ILE A 144 14.61 -18.87 -0.14
N PRO A 145 14.12 -19.75 0.76
CA PRO A 145 14.19 -21.19 0.52
C PRO A 145 13.45 -21.63 -0.74
N ALA A 146 12.25 -21.05 -1.00
CA ALA A 146 11.45 -21.37 -2.17
C ALA A 146 12.11 -20.90 -3.46
N VAL A 147 12.67 -19.69 -3.46
CA VAL A 147 13.42 -19.15 -4.61
C VAL A 147 14.66 -19.99 -4.90
N CYS A 148 15.41 -20.39 -3.87
CA CYS A 148 16.60 -21.24 -4.05
C CYS A 148 16.27 -22.65 -4.57
N ALA A 149 15.08 -23.17 -4.27
CA ALA A 149 14.63 -24.47 -4.75
C ALA A 149 13.99 -24.43 -6.14
N ALA A 150 13.63 -23.28 -6.64
CA ALA A 150 13.00 -23.10 -7.94
C ALA A 150 14.02 -23.23 -9.09
N GLY A 151 13.52 -23.48 -10.29
CA GLY A 151 14.33 -23.43 -11.52
C GLY A 151 14.84 -22.02 -11.81
N GLY A 152 15.90 -21.89 -12.61
CA GLY A 152 16.42 -20.58 -13.02
C GLY A 152 15.40 -19.79 -13.85
N GLY A 153 15.30 -18.49 -13.60
CA GLY A 153 14.39 -17.59 -14.31
C GLY A 153 14.02 -16.37 -13.48
N VAL A 154 13.11 -15.54 -14.04
CA VAL A 154 12.45 -14.45 -13.32
C VAL A 154 11.16 -15.02 -12.74
N LEU A 155 11.06 -15.03 -11.42
CA LEU A 155 9.92 -15.61 -10.70
C LEU A 155 9.06 -14.49 -10.10
N GLY A 156 7.75 -14.58 -10.33
CA GLY A 156 6.75 -13.76 -9.66
C GLY A 156 6.19 -14.43 -8.40
N PRO A 157 5.41 -13.71 -7.61
CA PRO A 157 4.76 -14.27 -6.41
C PRO A 157 3.85 -15.48 -6.68
N VAL A 158 3.30 -15.58 -7.89
CA VAL A 158 2.41 -16.68 -8.31
C VAL A 158 3.16 -17.94 -8.75
N ASP A 159 4.44 -17.82 -9.07
CA ASP A 159 5.30 -18.95 -9.47
C ASP A 159 5.86 -19.69 -8.26
N LEU A 160 5.72 -19.12 -7.07
CA LEU A 160 6.22 -19.67 -5.82
C LEU A 160 5.08 -20.30 -5.01
N PRO A 161 5.36 -21.31 -4.19
CA PRO A 161 4.37 -21.82 -3.24
C PRO A 161 3.99 -20.73 -2.22
N PRO A 162 2.89 -20.90 -1.47
CA PRO A 162 2.55 -19.98 -0.40
C PRO A 162 3.72 -19.80 0.56
N ILE A 163 4.20 -18.56 0.69
CA ILE A 163 5.31 -18.23 1.58
C ILE A 163 4.77 -18.03 2.98
N THR A 164 5.28 -18.79 3.91
CA THR A 164 4.89 -18.77 5.33
C THR A 164 6.11 -18.52 6.20
N GLY A 165 5.91 -18.13 7.46
CA GLY A 165 6.96 -18.03 8.48
C GLY A 165 7.42 -19.41 8.94
N ALA A 166 8.06 -20.18 8.07
CA ALA A 166 8.55 -21.50 8.38
C ALA A 166 9.54 -21.44 9.54
N ALA A 167 9.41 -22.40 10.49
CA ALA A 167 10.24 -22.52 11.70
C ALA A 167 10.20 -21.31 12.66
N GLN A 168 9.20 -20.43 12.54
CA GLN A 168 9.00 -19.29 13.43
C GLN A 168 8.26 -19.67 14.74
N LEU A 169 7.60 -20.83 14.76
CA LEU A 169 6.94 -21.32 15.98
C LEU A 169 7.97 -21.99 16.88
N VAL A 170 8.42 -21.26 17.88
CA VAL A 170 9.25 -21.82 18.96
C VAL A 170 8.33 -22.57 19.91
N ARG A 171 8.65 -23.82 20.21
CA ARG A 171 7.98 -24.62 21.24
C ARG A 171 8.43 -24.23 22.62
#